data_69f7c7656f8afa5eae7c81ca57ea1d4f
#
_entry.id   69f7c7656f8afa5eae7c81ca57ea1d4f
#
_cell.length_a   1.000
_cell.length_b   1.000
_cell.length_c   1.000
_cell.angle_alpha   90.00
_cell.angle_beta   90.00
_cell.angle_gamma   90.00
#
_symmetry.space_group_name_H-M   'P 1'
#
loop_
_entity.id
_entity.type
_entity.pdbx_description
1 polymer ?
#
loop_
_entity_poly.entity_id
_entity_poly.type
_entity_poly.pdbx_seq_one_letter_code
_entity_poly.pdbx_strand_id
1 'polypeptide(L)'
;VSEYAGNFNDVIWEGTRDTWVAVGAAGSIFTAVGVKSDAYFSRFSNTVQDLNSVVYAQNEFVAVGNGGAVIASNDGNIWSPKQSNTNYNLNDIIYDGNRFITVGDNGTIGVSSDKNYWQPWSQQQYNNAVHPATFDFRNLKYIDGIYIGISTTGNLYYSFDLINWNSRVVSHPNSIKDLVATNFGPSQGRRVIAVGSGTTAFYADPVINRATATASVTAGVITSVTINDGGFGYDVGSSPPVIVAPDKT
;
A
#
# COMPACT_ATOMS: atom_id res chain seq x y z
N VAL A 1 2.40 -19.72 -29.36
CA VAL A 1 1.96 -19.04 -28.14
C VAL A 1 1.07 -20.04 -27.41
N SER A 2 1.52 -20.60 -26.30
CA SER A 2 0.66 -21.44 -25.44
C SER A 2 -0.22 -20.48 -24.62
N GLU A 3 -1.53 -20.47 -24.90
CA GLU A 3 -2.51 -19.77 -24.07
C GLU A 3 -2.77 -20.62 -22.83
N TYR A 4 -2.40 -20.09 -21.66
CA TYR A 4 -2.87 -20.62 -20.40
C TYR A 4 -4.16 -19.88 -20.03
N ALA A 5 -5.26 -20.60 -20.01
CA ALA A 5 -6.56 -20.10 -19.56
C ALA A 5 -6.57 -20.05 -18.02
N GLY A 6 -6.14 -18.93 -17.43
CA GLY A 6 -6.22 -18.67 -16.00
C GLY A 6 -6.72 -17.26 -15.77
N ASN A 7 -7.62 -17.07 -14.78
CA ASN A 7 -7.99 -15.73 -14.33
C ASN A 7 -6.96 -15.28 -13.31
N PHE A 8 -5.95 -14.52 -13.78
CA PHE A 8 -4.95 -13.93 -12.92
C PHE A 8 -5.40 -12.56 -12.43
N ASN A 9 -5.12 -12.30 -11.17
CA ASN A 9 -5.48 -11.06 -10.49
C ASN A 9 -4.28 -10.13 -10.33
N ASP A 10 -3.07 -10.70 -10.15
CA ASP A 10 -1.86 -9.91 -9.94
C ASP A 10 -0.61 -10.64 -10.45
N VAL A 11 0.43 -9.86 -10.77
CA VAL A 11 1.71 -10.38 -11.26
C VAL A 11 2.86 -9.54 -10.75
N ILE A 12 3.94 -10.21 -10.31
CA ILE A 12 5.17 -9.54 -9.90
C ILE A 12 6.39 -10.16 -10.60
N TRP A 13 7.39 -9.32 -10.82
CA TRP A 13 8.70 -9.74 -11.30
C TRP A 13 9.75 -9.54 -10.21
N GLU A 14 10.51 -10.59 -9.94
CA GLU A 14 11.67 -10.55 -9.04
C GLU A 14 12.94 -10.57 -9.88
N GLY A 15 13.68 -9.44 -9.85
CA GLY A 15 14.78 -9.18 -10.78
C GLY A 15 16.05 -9.95 -10.50
N THR A 16 16.31 -10.40 -9.28
CA THR A 16 17.57 -11.11 -8.95
C THR A 16 17.59 -12.51 -9.53
N ARG A 17 16.46 -13.18 -9.56
CA ARG A 17 16.29 -14.53 -10.13
C ARG A 17 15.63 -14.53 -11.49
N ASP A 18 15.30 -13.32 -12.00
CA ASP A 18 14.55 -13.14 -13.23
C ASP A 18 13.25 -13.97 -13.25
N THR A 19 12.54 -13.98 -12.14
CA THR A 19 11.36 -14.83 -11.91
C THR A 19 10.09 -13.99 -11.89
N TRP A 20 9.14 -14.38 -12.73
CA TRP A 20 7.78 -13.88 -12.74
C TRP A 20 6.90 -14.78 -11.92
N VAL A 21 6.03 -14.20 -11.11
CA VAL A 21 4.99 -14.91 -10.35
C VAL A 21 3.66 -14.24 -10.62
N ALA A 22 2.69 -14.98 -11.13
CA ALA A 22 1.31 -14.55 -11.30
C ALA A 22 0.41 -15.38 -10.38
N VAL A 23 -0.56 -14.72 -9.74
CA VAL A 23 -1.52 -15.32 -8.82
C VAL A 23 -2.95 -15.02 -9.27
N GLY A 24 -3.90 -15.90 -8.93
CA GLY A 24 -5.27 -15.71 -9.41
C GLY A 24 -6.31 -16.65 -8.82
N ALA A 25 -7.40 -16.83 -9.56
CA ALA A 25 -8.57 -17.57 -9.14
C ALA A 25 -8.25 -19.02 -8.75
N ALA A 26 -9.03 -19.54 -7.80
CA ALA A 26 -8.93 -20.92 -7.30
C ALA A 26 -7.50 -21.30 -6.85
N GLY A 27 -6.76 -20.37 -6.28
CA GLY A 27 -5.40 -20.58 -5.81
C GLY A 27 -4.37 -20.75 -6.94
N SER A 28 -4.68 -20.33 -8.15
CA SER A 28 -3.77 -20.47 -9.29
C SER A 28 -2.50 -19.66 -9.07
N ILE A 29 -1.36 -20.33 -9.31
CA ILE A 29 -0.03 -19.69 -9.34
C ILE A 29 0.71 -20.16 -10.59
N PHE A 30 1.28 -19.20 -11.31
CA PHE A 30 2.18 -19.45 -12.42
C PHE A 30 3.51 -18.75 -12.23
N THR A 31 4.57 -19.43 -12.59
CA THR A 31 5.93 -18.87 -12.60
C THR A 31 6.56 -18.99 -13.96
N ALA A 32 7.37 -18.00 -14.33
CA ALA A 32 8.23 -18.03 -15.48
C ALA A 32 9.61 -17.50 -15.11
N VAL A 33 10.66 -17.99 -15.76
CA VAL A 33 12.03 -17.54 -15.57
C VAL A 33 12.53 -16.95 -16.88
N GLY A 34 13.04 -15.71 -16.80
CA GLY A 34 13.56 -15.00 -17.96
C GLY A 34 12.48 -14.35 -18.84
N VAL A 35 12.90 -13.35 -19.61
CA VAL A 35 12.00 -12.61 -20.52
C VAL A 35 11.75 -13.32 -21.87
N LYS A 36 12.45 -14.41 -22.13
CA LYS A 36 12.35 -15.17 -23.39
C LYS A 36 11.99 -16.63 -23.19
N SER A 37 11.66 -17.03 -21.97
CA SER A 37 11.28 -18.41 -21.69
C SER A 37 9.83 -18.65 -22.13
N ASP A 38 9.62 -19.59 -23.04
CA ASP A 38 8.29 -20.14 -23.33
C ASP A 38 7.83 -21.12 -22.24
N ALA A 39 8.60 -21.27 -21.18
CA ALA A 39 8.35 -22.19 -20.09
C ALA A 39 7.63 -21.47 -18.93
N TYR A 40 6.33 -21.67 -18.88
CA TYR A 40 5.48 -21.29 -17.77
C TYR A 40 5.14 -22.52 -16.94
N PHE A 41 5.23 -22.39 -15.63
CA PHE A 41 5.00 -23.51 -14.73
C PHE A 41 3.84 -23.21 -13.79
N SER A 42 2.82 -24.07 -13.80
CA SER A 42 1.81 -24.05 -12.73
C SER A 42 2.42 -24.53 -11.43
N ARG A 43 2.09 -23.87 -10.33
CA ARG A 43 2.56 -24.21 -8.98
C ARG A 43 1.39 -24.55 -8.08
N PHE A 44 1.66 -25.38 -7.08
CA PHE A 44 0.66 -25.76 -6.10
C PHE A 44 0.67 -24.77 -4.94
N SER A 45 -0.44 -24.04 -4.75
CA SER A 45 -0.56 -22.98 -3.74
C SER A 45 -0.93 -23.47 -2.35
N ASN A 46 -1.41 -24.71 -2.22
CA ASN A 46 -2.01 -25.27 -0.99
C ASN A 46 -3.28 -24.54 -0.53
N THR A 47 -3.96 -23.80 -1.42
CA THR A 47 -5.26 -23.18 -1.18
C THR A 47 -6.15 -23.31 -2.41
N VAL A 48 -7.46 -23.27 -2.19
CA VAL A 48 -8.49 -23.17 -3.24
C VAL A 48 -9.11 -21.77 -3.30
N GLN A 49 -8.67 -20.91 -2.42
CA GLN A 49 -9.14 -19.52 -2.38
C GLN A 49 -8.52 -18.72 -3.51
N ASP A 50 -9.26 -17.76 -4.05
CA ASP A 50 -8.70 -16.81 -5.00
C ASP A 50 -7.56 -16.03 -4.33
N LEU A 51 -6.45 -15.90 -5.03
CA LEU A 51 -5.32 -15.07 -4.64
C LEU A 51 -5.45 -13.73 -5.37
N ASN A 52 -5.48 -12.64 -4.62
CA ASN A 52 -5.83 -11.32 -5.14
C ASN A 52 -4.60 -10.45 -5.43
N SER A 53 -3.55 -10.58 -4.63
CA SER A 53 -2.32 -9.78 -4.80
C SER A 53 -1.10 -10.54 -4.34
N VAL A 54 0.08 -10.17 -4.88
CA VAL A 54 1.38 -10.78 -4.56
C VAL A 54 2.46 -9.71 -4.49
N VAL A 55 3.35 -9.83 -3.50
CA VAL A 55 4.51 -8.97 -3.32
C VAL A 55 5.77 -9.80 -3.14
N TYR A 56 6.92 -9.27 -3.56
CA TYR A 56 8.23 -9.83 -3.24
C TYR A 56 9.02 -8.85 -2.37
N ALA A 57 9.38 -9.29 -1.18
CA ALA A 57 10.22 -8.53 -0.26
C ALA A 57 10.89 -9.46 0.75
N GLN A 58 11.99 -9.04 1.36
CA GLN A 58 12.75 -9.85 2.33
C GLN A 58 13.06 -11.28 1.81
N ASN A 59 13.42 -11.40 0.53
CA ASN A 59 13.74 -12.65 -0.16
C ASN A 59 12.60 -13.69 -0.20
N GLU A 60 11.34 -13.24 -0.14
CA GLU A 60 10.18 -14.11 -0.18
C GLU A 60 9.04 -13.48 -0.95
N PHE A 61 8.31 -14.31 -1.71
CA PHE A 61 7.02 -13.97 -2.27
C PHE A 61 5.95 -14.18 -1.20
N VAL A 62 5.05 -13.24 -1.07
CA VAL A 62 3.86 -13.36 -0.20
C VAL A 62 2.64 -13.02 -1.02
N ALA A 63 1.66 -13.91 -1.06
CA ALA A 63 0.39 -13.69 -1.73
C ALA A 63 -0.76 -13.74 -0.72
N VAL A 64 -1.77 -12.90 -0.97
CA VAL A 64 -2.97 -12.79 -0.14
C VAL A 64 -4.22 -12.98 -0.97
N GLY A 65 -5.34 -13.36 -0.32
CA GLY A 65 -6.56 -13.66 -1.05
C GLY A 65 -7.82 -13.79 -0.23
N ASN A 66 -8.83 -14.37 -0.84
CA ASN A 66 -10.14 -14.55 -0.25
C ASN A 66 -10.10 -15.40 1.00
N GLY A 67 -11.07 -15.18 1.92
CA GLY A 67 -11.19 -15.92 3.15
C GLY A 67 -9.98 -15.77 4.09
N GLY A 68 -9.23 -14.69 3.98
CA GLY A 68 -8.03 -14.44 4.77
C GLY A 68 -6.83 -15.28 4.35
N ALA A 69 -6.82 -15.84 3.14
CA ALA A 69 -5.69 -16.61 2.64
C ALA A 69 -4.41 -15.78 2.63
N VAL A 70 -3.34 -16.33 3.21
CA VAL A 70 -1.97 -15.83 3.10
C VAL A 70 -1.07 -17.02 2.84
N ILE A 71 -0.26 -16.95 1.79
CA ILE A 71 0.72 -17.96 1.44
C ILE A 71 2.06 -17.31 1.13
N ALA A 72 3.14 -18.02 1.39
CA ALA A 72 4.48 -17.49 1.13
C ALA A 72 5.40 -18.53 0.51
N SER A 73 6.39 -18.05 -0.25
CA SER A 73 7.38 -18.87 -0.96
C SER A 73 8.71 -18.15 -1.07
N ASN A 74 9.81 -18.84 -0.76
CA ASN A 74 11.16 -18.28 -0.93
C ASN A 74 11.64 -18.33 -2.39
N ASP A 75 11.06 -19.20 -3.21
CA ASP A 75 11.57 -19.49 -4.55
C ASP A 75 10.52 -19.36 -5.66
N GLY A 76 9.25 -19.07 -5.28
CA GLY A 76 8.11 -19.05 -6.18
C GLY A 76 7.58 -20.44 -6.57
N ASN A 77 8.25 -21.53 -6.16
CA ASN A 77 7.90 -22.90 -6.55
C ASN A 77 7.10 -23.64 -5.48
N ILE A 78 7.55 -23.53 -4.23
CA ILE A 78 6.94 -24.20 -3.07
C ILE A 78 6.30 -23.14 -2.19
N TRP A 79 4.99 -23.24 -2.03
CA TRP A 79 4.18 -22.28 -1.28
C TRP A 79 3.66 -22.90 0.00
N SER A 80 3.71 -22.15 1.08
CA SER A 80 3.25 -22.57 2.41
C SER A 80 2.21 -21.59 2.96
N PRO A 81 1.07 -22.11 3.46
CA PRO A 81 0.07 -21.28 4.12
C PRO A 81 0.64 -20.60 5.37
N LYS A 82 0.17 -19.39 5.62
CA LYS A 82 0.46 -18.59 6.81
C LYS A 82 -0.85 -18.21 7.49
N GLN A 83 -0.78 -17.89 8.77
CA GLN A 83 -1.96 -17.54 9.55
C GLN A 83 -2.22 -16.04 9.52
N SER A 84 -3.31 -15.62 8.87
CA SER A 84 -3.70 -14.21 8.77
C SER A 84 -4.46 -13.70 10.00
N ASN A 85 -5.03 -14.59 10.79
CA ASN A 85 -5.93 -14.30 11.92
C ASN A 85 -7.21 -13.54 11.51
N THR A 86 -7.63 -13.62 10.27
CA THR A 86 -8.90 -13.09 9.75
C THR A 86 -9.53 -14.07 8.77
N ASN A 87 -10.85 -13.96 8.59
CA ASN A 87 -11.60 -14.66 7.56
C ASN A 87 -12.12 -13.71 6.47
N TYR A 88 -11.82 -12.42 6.58
CA TYR A 88 -12.19 -11.44 5.56
C TYR A 88 -11.28 -11.56 4.34
N ASN A 89 -11.79 -11.20 3.17
CA ASN A 89 -10.98 -11.18 1.97
C ASN A 89 -9.86 -10.14 2.11
N LEU A 90 -8.68 -10.55 1.70
CA LEU A 90 -7.50 -9.68 1.61
C LEU A 90 -7.34 -9.32 0.13
N ASN A 91 -7.45 -8.04 -0.19
CA ASN A 91 -7.55 -7.58 -1.57
C ASN A 91 -6.21 -7.11 -2.14
N ASP A 92 -5.32 -6.59 -1.30
CA ASP A 92 -4.00 -6.14 -1.73
C ASP A 92 -2.95 -6.34 -0.62
N ILE A 93 -1.69 -6.46 -1.04
CA ILE A 93 -0.53 -6.56 -0.16
C ILE A 93 0.62 -5.70 -0.68
N ILE A 94 1.25 -4.95 0.23
CA ILE A 94 2.45 -4.16 -0.06
C ILE A 94 3.55 -4.44 0.97
N TYR A 95 4.77 -3.98 0.65
CA TYR A 95 5.87 -3.87 1.60
C TYR A 95 6.33 -2.41 1.67
N ASP A 96 6.35 -1.82 2.88
CA ASP A 96 6.67 -0.41 3.10
C ASP A 96 8.17 -0.13 3.36
N GLY A 97 9.00 -1.16 3.19
CA GLY A 97 10.44 -1.12 3.50
C GLY A 97 10.78 -1.69 4.87
N ASN A 98 9.78 -1.91 5.73
CA ASN A 98 9.96 -2.43 7.09
C ASN A 98 9.04 -3.62 7.38
N ARG A 99 7.82 -3.60 6.87
CA ARG A 99 6.78 -4.59 7.18
C ARG A 99 5.87 -4.84 5.98
N PHE A 100 5.25 -5.99 5.96
CA PHE A 100 4.16 -6.31 5.03
C PHE A 100 2.86 -5.74 5.56
N ILE A 101 2.06 -5.18 4.68
CA ILE A 101 0.74 -4.63 5.00
C ILE A 101 -0.25 -5.17 3.97
N THR A 102 -1.33 -5.76 4.45
CA THR A 102 -2.46 -6.18 3.61
C THR A 102 -3.70 -5.39 3.97
N VAL A 103 -4.53 -5.15 2.98
CA VAL A 103 -5.83 -4.49 3.14
C VAL A 103 -6.92 -5.33 2.50
N GLY A 104 -8.15 -5.18 2.98
CA GLY A 104 -9.25 -6.00 2.48
C GLY A 104 -10.62 -5.52 2.88
N ASP A 105 -11.56 -6.46 2.87
CA ASP A 105 -12.95 -6.23 3.19
C ASP A 105 -13.16 -5.90 4.67
N ASN A 106 -14.26 -5.24 4.97
CA ASN A 106 -14.67 -4.85 6.33
C ASN A 106 -13.61 -4.01 7.06
N GLY A 107 -12.91 -3.13 6.33
CA GLY A 107 -11.85 -2.29 6.88
C GLY A 107 -10.64 -3.07 7.38
N THR A 108 -10.44 -4.29 6.91
CA THR A 108 -9.32 -5.13 7.34
C THR A 108 -8.00 -4.51 6.92
N ILE A 109 -7.12 -4.32 7.88
CA ILE A 109 -5.71 -4.00 7.69
C ILE A 109 -4.91 -5.01 8.50
N GLY A 110 -4.05 -5.79 7.84
CA GLY A 110 -3.15 -6.73 8.47
C GLY A 110 -1.71 -6.27 8.36
N VAL A 111 -0.93 -6.39 9.42
CA VAL A 111 0.48 -6.00 9.44
C VAL A 111 1.33 -7.17 9.93
N SER A 112 2.44 -7.42 9.24
CA SER A 112 3.42 -8.44 9.63
C SER A 112 4.85 -7.96 9.37
N SER A 113 5.71 -8.11 10.35
CA SER A 113 7.15 -7.84 10.20
C SER A 113 7.95 -9.08 9.79
N ASP A 114 7.36 -10.29 9.98
CA ASP A 114 8.04 -11.57 9.78
C ASP A 114 7.31 -12.52 8.84
N LYS A 115 6.19 -12.07 8.20
CA LYS A 115 5.36 -12.86 7.26
C LYS A 115 4.63 -14.07 7.87
N ASN A 116 5.05 -14.52 9.04
CA ASN A 116 4.51 -15.72 9.68
C ASN A 116 3.35 -15.40 10.61
N TYR A 117 3.44 -14.25 11.25
CA TYR A 117 2.42 -13.79 12.17
C TYR A 117 1.85 -12.45 11.70
N TRP A 118 0.56 -12.44 11.41
CA TRP A 118 -0.18 -11.25 11.00
C TRP A 118 -1.01 -10.75 12.18
N GLN A 119 -0.83 -9.50 12.51
CA GLN A 119 -1.72 -8.81 13.43
C GLN A 119 -2.84 -8.18 12.61
N PRO A 120 -4.06 -8.72 12.65
CA PRO A 120 -5.19 -8.05 12.06
C PRO A 120 -5.52 -6.85 12.94
N TRP A 121 -5.45 -5.69 12.35
CA TRP A 121 -5.97 -4.51 12.98
C TRP A 121 -7.46 -4.46 12.69
N SER A 122 -8.26 -5.06 13.57
CA SER A 122 -9.71 -4.95 13.51
C SER A 122 -10.15 -3.59 14.05
N GLN A 123 -11.33 -3.16 13.62
CA GLN A 123 -12.03 -1.95 14.10
C GLN A 123 -11.96 -1.71 15.61
N GLN A 124 -11.80 -2.76 16.40
CA GLN A 124 -11.88 -2.72 17.86
C GLN A 124 -10.62 -2.15 18.52
N GLN A 125 -9.49 -2.08 17.84
CA GLN A 125 -8.26 -1.47 18.36
C GLN A 125 -8.21 0.06 18.18
N TYR A 126 -9.16 0.62 17.44
CA TYR A 126 -9.18 2.04 17.05
C TYR A 126 -10.26 2.87 17.79
N ASN A 127 -10.43 2.66 19.06
CA ASN A 127 -11.54 3.21 19.86
C ASN A 127 -11.74 4.73 19.79
N ASN A 128 -10.90 5.51 19.10
CA ASN A 128 -11.05 6.96 18.95
C ASN A 128 -10.50 7.55 17.64
N ALA A 129 -10.03 6.76 16.71
CA ALA A 129 -9.56 7.27 15.42
C ALA A 129 -10.73 7.35 14.42
N VAL A 130 -10.70 8.33 13.54
CA VAL A 130 -11.58 8.38 12.36
C VAL A 130 -11.13 7.26 11.43
N HIS A 131 -11.46 6.01 11.83
CA HIS A 131 -11.21 4.86 11.00
C HIS A 131 -12.37 4.74 10.01
N PRO A 132 -12.10 4.53 8.74
CA PRO A 132 -13.16 4.24 7.79
C PRO A 132 -13.65 2.80 8.01
N ALA A 133 -14.25 2.57 9.17
CA ALA A 133 -14.76 1.29 9.65
C ALA A 133 -15.74 0.58 8.70
N THR A 134 -16.05 1.21 7.58
CA THR A 134 -17.02 0.76 6.59
C THR A 134 -16.40 0.67 5.19
N PHE A 135 -15.09 0.80 5.07
CA PHE A 135 -14.47 0.79 3.74
C PHE A 135 -13.76 -0.53 3.47
N ASP A 136 -14.23 -1.17 2.44
CA ASP A 136 -13.49 -2.25 1.82
C ASP A 136 -12.38 -1.64 0.97
N PHE A 137 -11.13 -1.83 1.35
CA PHE A 137 -10.01 -1.41 0.53
C PHE A 137 -9.77 -2.42 -0.58
N ARG A 138 -9.65 -1.90 -1.80
CA ARG A 138 -9.28 -2.70 -2.98
C ARG A 138 -7.79 -2.72 -3.20
N ASN A 139 -7.12 -1.58 -2.99
CA ASN A 139 -5.72 -1.38 -3.34
C ASN A 139 -5.06 -0.45 -2.33
N LEU A 140 -3.78 -0.69 -2.08
CA LEU A 140 -2.94 0.12 -1.19
C LEU A 140 -1.60 0.40 -1.89
N LYS A 141 -1.11 1.63 -1.76
CA LYS A 141 0.25 2.00 -2.17
C LYS A 141 0.94 2.74 -1.04
N TYR A 142 2.25 2.61 -0.99
CA TYR A 142 3.10 3.32 -0.05
C TYR A 142 4.15 4.12 -0.80
N ILE A 143 4.28 5.40 -0.44
CA ILE A 143 5.29 6.28 -0.99
C ILE A 143 5.75 7.28 0.06
N ASP A 144 7.05 7.27 0.38
CA ASP A 144 7.70 8.25 1.27
C ASP A 144 6.95 8.56 2.56
N GLY A 145 6.52 7.52 3.28
CA GLY A 145 5.83 7.65 4.55
C GLY A 145 4.31 7.83 4.46
N ILE A 146 3.72 7.77 3.25
CA ILE A 146 2.28 7.92 3.06
C ILE A 146 1.71 6.62 2.51
N TYR A 147 0.67 6.12 3.14
CA TYR A 147 -0.20 5.06 2.64
C TYR A 147 -1.36 5.69 1.88
N ILE A 148 -1.62 5.22 0.67
CA ILE A 148 -2.70 5.70 -0.18
C ILE A 148 -3.56 4.50 -0.53
N GLY A 149 -4.82 4.50 -0.08
CA GLY A 149 -5.78 3.43 -0.29
C GLY A 149 -6.90 3.81 -1.23
N ILE A 150 -7.33 2.87 -2.05
CA ILE A 150 -8.55 2.97 -2.85
C ILE A 150 -9.57 2.00 -2.26
N SER A 151 -10.77 2.51 -1.96
CA SER A 151 -11.88 1.64 -1.57
C SER A 151 -12.52 0.94 -2.78
N THR A 152 -13.28 -0.12 -2.51
CA THR A 152 -14.08 -0.81 -3.54
C THR A 152 -15.11 0.12 -4.19
N THR A 153 -15.52 1.16 -3.48
CA THR A 153 -16.41 2.22 -4.01
C THR A 153 -15.68 3.29 -4.83
N GLY A 154 -14.33 3.19 -4.94
CA GLY A 154 -13.52 4.10 -5.75
C GLY A 154 -13.14 5.41 -5.06
N ASN A 155 -13.33 5.51 -3.75
CA ASN A 155 -12.86 6.66 -2.97
C ASN A 155 -11.37 6.53 -2.65
N LEU A 156 -10.70 7.68 -2.60
CA LEU A 156 -9.27 7.77 -2.24
C LEU A 156 -9.12 8.14 -0.76
N TYR A 157 -8.24 7.42 -0.09
CA TYR A 157 -7.86 7.65 1.30
C TYR A 157 -6.35 7.74 1.42
N TYR A 158 -5.87 8.50 2.41
CA TYR A 158 -4.46 8.50 2.75
C TYR A 158 -4.25 8.47 4.27
N SER A 159 -3.15 7.88 4.69
CA SER A 159 -2.73 7.76 6.08
C SER A 159 -1.21 7.84 6.21
N PHE A 160 -0.72 8.29 7.37
CA PHE A 160 0.70 8.27 7.71
C PHE A 160 1.06 7.13 8.67
N ASP A 161 0.06 6.53 9.31
CA ASP A 161 0.24 5.58 10.41
C ASP A 161 -0.60 4.30 10.24
N LEU A 162 -1.41 4.19 9.19
CA LEU A 162 -2.41 3.13 8.96
C LEU A 162 -3.58 3.16 9.94
N ILE A 163 -3.59 4.10 10.87
CA ILE A 163 -4.60 4.23 11.93
C ILE A 163 -5.58 5.34 11.57
N ASN A 164 -5.04 6.51 11.29
CA ASN A 164 -5.81 7.70 10.99
C ASN A 164 -5.86 7.88 9.47
N TRP A 165 -7.06 7.77 8.91
CA TRP A 165 -7.29 7.87 7.47
C TRP A 165 -8.07 9.14 7.15
N ASN A 166 -7.57 9.87 6.17
CA ASN A 166 -8.24 11.03 5.62
C ASN A 166 -8.81 10.69 4.25
N SER A 167 -10.05 11.08 4.01
CA SER A 167 -10.66 10.91 2.69
C SER A 167 -10.33 12.09 1.78
N ARG A 168 -10.07 11.81 0.52
CA ARG A 168 -10.03 12.82 -0.52
C ARG A 168 -11.22 12.59 -1.47
N VAL A 169 -12.10 13.58 -1.51
CA VAL A 169 -13.21 13.55 -2.45
C VAL A 169 -12.63 13.78 -3.86
N VAL A 170 -12.76 12.78 -4.70
CA VAL A 170 -12.50 12.90 -6.14
C VAL A 170 -13.84 13.15 -6.85
N SER A 171 -13.85 14.03 -7.81
CA SER A 171 -15.09 14.46 -8.51
C SER A 171 -15.84 13.34 -9.22
N HIS A 172 -15.27 12.14 -9.33
CA HIS A 172 -15.87 10.95 -9.92
C HIS A 172 -15.56 9.70 -9.09
N PRO A 173 -16.16 9.54 -7.90
CA PRO A 173 -15.73 8.58 -6.90
C PRO A 173 -15.86 7.10 -7.33
N ASN A 174 -16.80 6.76 -8.19
CA ASN A 174 -17.09 5.35 -8.49
C ASN A 174 -16.20 4.74 -9.58
N SER A 175 -15.12 5.40 -9.96
CA SER A 175 -14.38 5.00 -11.15
C SER A 175 -12.93 4.58 -10.91
N ILE A 176 -12.30 4.93 -9.79
CA ILE A 176 -10.89 4.58 -9.57
C ILE A 176 -10.76 3.07 -9.39
N LYS A 177 -9.92 2.44 -10.20
CA LYS A 177 -9.67 1.00 -10.19
C LYS A 177 -8.27 0.66 -9.71
N ASP A 178 -7.30 1.49 -10.07
CA ASP A 178 -5.91 1.30 -9.69
C ASP A 178 -5.19 2.64 -9.64
N LEU A 179 -4.05 2.69 -8.95
CA LEU A 179 -3.19 3.86 -8.88
C LEU A 179 -1.71 3.46 -8.88
N VAL A 180 -0.91 4.36 -9.37
CA VAL A 180 0.53 4.36 -9.18
C VAL A 180 0.95 5.62 -8.45
N ALA A 181 1.82 5.47 -7.47
CA ALA A 181 2.44 6.59 -6.77
C ALA A 181 3.94 6.59 -7.05
N THR A 182 4.50 7.75 -7.32
CA THR A 182 5.92 7.90 -7.61
C THR A 182 6.45 9.22 -7.07
N ASN A 183 7.74 9.25 -6.77
CA ASN A 183 8.47 10.43 -6.35
C ASN A 183 9.43 10.84 -7.46
N PHE A 184 9.24 12.03 -7.99
CA PHE A 184 10.10 12.59 -9.05
C PHE A 184 11.28 13.41 -8.48
N GLY A 185 11.53 13.32 -7.17
CA GLY A 185 12.60 14.05 -6.49
C GLY A 185 12.16 15.39 -5.89
N PRO A 186 13.10 16.09 -5.23
CA PRO A 186 12.79 17.23 -4.39
C PRO A 186 12.24 18.45 -5.13
N SER A 187 12.47 18.54 -6.43
CA SER A 187 11.99 19.67 -7.26
C SER A 187 10.66 19.43 -7.97
N GLN A 188 10.25 18.16 -8.10
CA GLN A 188 9.03 17.79 -8.83
C GLN A 188 7.96 17.16 -7.94
N GLY A 189 8.32 16.82 -6.70
CA GLY A 189 7.39 16.28 -5.73
C GLY A 189 6.93 14.86 -6.02
N ARG A 190 5.93 14.44 -5.27
CA ARG A 190 5.26 13.14 -5.39
C ARG A 190 4.07 13.26 -6.30
N ARG A 191 3.82 12.22 -7.09
CA ARG A 191 2.66 12.18 -7.97
C ARG A 191 1.90 10.88 -7.81
N VAL A 192 0.60 10.99 -7.79
CA VAL A 192 -0.32 9.86 -7.84
C VAL A 192 -1.10 9.95 -9.13
N ILE A 193 -1.03 8.90 -9.93
CA ILE A 193 -1.84 8.74 -11.12
C ILE A 193 -2.82 7.62 -10.84
N ALA A 194 -4.10 7.92 -10.88
CA ALA A 194 -5.16 6.95 -10.70
C ALA A 194 -5.89 6.73 -12.02
N VAL A 195 -6.23 5.50 -12.32
CA VAL A 195 -6.98 5.08 -13.49
C VAL A 195 -8.30 4.43 -13.09
N GLY A 196 -9.33 4.61 -13.90
CA GLY A 196 -10.66 4.10 -13.58
C GLY A 196 -11.56 3.85 -14.77
N SER A 197 -12.83 3.60 -14.51
CA SER A 197 -13.83 3.45 -15.56
C SER A 197 -14.27 4.82 -16.10
N GLY A 198 -14.59 4.87 -17.38
CA GLY A 198 -14.84 6.12 -18.11
C GLY A 198 -13.55 6.69 -18.69
N THR A 199 -13.58 7.93 -19.16
CA THR A 199 -12.42 8.59 -19.79
C THR A 199 -11.52 9.30 -18.79
N THR A 200 -11.54 8.92 -17.52
CA THR A 200 -10.89 9.66 -16.43
C THR A 200 -9.58 9.01 -15.98
N ALA A 201 -8.48 9.64 -16.35
CA ALA A 201 -7.23 9.52 -15.59
C ALA A 201 -7.17 10.69 -14.60
N PHE A 202 -6.94 10.42 -13.33
CA PHE A 202 -6.77 11.46 -12.34
C PHE A 202 -5.29 11.65 -12.07
N TYR A 203 -4.88 12.88 -12.13
CA TYR A 203 -3.62 13.33 -11.61
C TYR A 203 -3.89 13.99 -10.26
N ALA A 204 -3.35 13.44 -9.20
CA ALA A 204 -3.28 14.12 -7.92
C ALA A 204 -1.81 14.31 -7.56
N ASP A 205 -1.45 15.53 -7.30
CA ASP A 205 -0.30 15.80 -6.49
C ASP A 205 -0.74 15.60 -5.02
N PRO A 206 -0.28 14.58 -4.32
CA PRO A 206 -0.46 14.54 -2.88
C PRO A 206 0.53 15.54 -2.31
N VAL A 207 0.28 16.82 -2.54
CA VAL A 207 1.05 17.88 -1.94
C VAL A 207 0.80 17.83 -0.44
N ILE A 208 1.64 17.09 0.23
CA ILE A 208 2.01 17.52 1.57
C ILE A 208 2.96 18.69 1.32
N ASN A 209 2.43 19.87 1.20
CA ASN A 209 3.25 21.04 1.39
C ASN A 209 3.71 20.98 2.84
N ARG A 210 4.98 20.66 3.05
CA ARG A 210 5.57 20.76 4.38
C ARG A 210 5.39 22.20 4.82
N ALA A 211 4.86 22.37 6.01
CA ALA A 211 4.86 23.69 6.63
C ALA A 211 6.29 24.22 6.64
N THR A 212 6.47 25.42 6.19
CA THR A 212 7.75 26.12 6.25
C THR A 212 7.60 27.33 7.15
N ALA A 213 8.58 27.52 8.02
CA ALA A 213 8.61 28.67 8.93
C ALA A 213 10.03 29.24 9.00
N THR A 214 10.09 30.55 9.21
CA THR A 214 11.34 31.26 9.46
C THR A 214 11.37 31.70 10.93
N ALA A 215 12.41 31.29 11.64
CA ALA A 215 12.62 31.73 13.01
C ALA A 215 13.53 32.98 13.03
N SER A 216 13.14 34.00 13.78
CA SER A 216 13.99 35.14 14.09
C SER A 216 14.70 34.87 15.42
N VAL A 217 16.04 35.01 15.41
CA VAL A 217 16.86 34.76 16.59
C VAL A 217 17.59 36.06 16.98
N THR A 218 17.48 36.42 18.25
CA THR A 218 18.21 37.57 18.81
C THR A 218 18.96 37.13 20.05
N ALA A 219 20.27 37.30 20.06
CA ALA A 219 21.15 36.90 21.15
C ALA A 219 21.01 35.41 21.53
N GLY A 220 20.87 34.51 20.55
CA GLY A 220 20.71 33.06 20.77
C GLY A 220 19.30 32.62 21.21
N VAL A 221 18.35 33.54 21.30
CA VAL A 221 16.96 33.23 21.69
C VAL A 221 16.03 33.41 20.50
N ILE A 222 15.14 32.45 20.24
CA ILE A 222 14.10 32.60 19.23
C ILE A 222 13.10 33.64 19.72
N THR A 223 12.99 34.75 19.01
CA THR A 223 12.11 35.89 19.35
C THR A 223 10.80 35.83 18.59
N SER A 224 10.75 35.19 17.43
CA SER A 224 9.52 34.97 16.68
C SER A 224 9.68 33.82 15.70
N VAL A 225 8.55 33.19 15.34
CA VAL A 225 8.45 32.21 14.26
C VAL A 225 7.38 32.69 13.30
N THR A 226 7.77 32.96 12.06
CA THR A 226 6.84 33.32 11.00
C THR A 226 6.56 32.08 10.14
N ILE A 227 5.31 31.66 10.04
CA ILE A 227 4.89 30.58 9.15
C ILE A 227 4.83 31.14 7.73
N ASN A 228 5.70 30.66 6.84
CA ASN A 228 5.74 31.09 5.44
C ASN A 228 4.72 30.33 4.60
N ASP A 229 4.51 29.05 4.94
CA ASP A 229 3.49 28.16 4.35
C ASP A 229 2.97 27.24 5.46
N GLY A 230 1.67 27.23 5.65
CA GLY A 230 1.03 26.41 6.68
C GLY A 230 1.05 24.91 6.36
N GLY A 231 1.41 24.55 5.13
CA GLY A 231 1.36 23.17 4.64
C GLY A 231 -0.08 22.65 4.52
N PHE A 232 -0.19 21.43 4.00
CA PHE A 232 -1.47 20.71 3.92
C PHE A 232 -1.29 19.28 4.47
N GLY A 233 -2.36 18.69 4.98
CA GLY A 233 -2.36 17.29 5.43
C GLY A 233 -2.04 17.11 6.90
N TYR A 234 -2.00 18.19 7.68
CA TYR A 234 -1.93 18.11 9.13
C TYR A 234 -3.35 17.92 9.71
N ASP A 235 -3.44 17.09 10.72
CA ASP A 235 -4.68 16.91 11.46
C ASP A 235 -5.03 18.20 12.18
N VAL A 236 -6.28 18.65 12.10
CA VAL A 236 -6.78 19.91 12.72
C VAL A 236 -6.66 19.93 14.25
N GLY A 237 -6.23 18.85 14.88
CA GLY A 237 -6.03 18.75 16.33
C GLY A 237 -4.55 18.68 16.76
N SER A 238 -3.61 18.54 15.86
CA SER A 238 -2.18 18.42 16.18
C SER A 238 -1.40 19.60 15.65
N SER A 239 -0.80 20.38 16.54
CA SER A 239 0.24 21.31 16.14
C SER A 239 1.44 20.49 15.63
N PRO A 240 1.92 20.68 14.40
CA PRO A 240 3.10 19.97 13.93
C PRO A 240 4.28 20.25 14.88
N PRO A 241 5.09 19.24 15.22
CA PRO A 241 6.25 19.46 16.06
C PRO A 241 7.20 20.43 15.36
N VAL A 242 7.52 21.53 16.00
CA VAL A 242 8.57 22.45 15.55
C VAL A 242 9.92 21.81 15.92
N ILE A 243 10.57 21.20 14.94
CA ILE A 243 11.94 20.70 15.13
C ILE A 243 12.88 21.91 14.93
N VAL A 244 13.38 22.45 16.01
CA VAL A 244 14.46 23.42 15.97
C VAL A 244 15.77 22.65 15.88
N ALA A 245 16.46 22.73 14.76
CA ALA A 245 17.79 22.14 14.65
C ALA A 245 18.75 22.87 15.64
N PRO A 246 19.56 22.13 16.42
CA PRO A 246 20.53 22.77 17.27
C PRO A 246 21.56 23.55 16.42
N ASP A 247 21.91 24.73 16.88
CA ASP A 247 22.95 25.55 16.27
C ASP A 247 24.24 24.73 16.14
N LYS A 248 24.77 24.64 14.93
CA LYS A 248 26.13 24.12 14.73
C LYS A 248 27.08 25.23 15.19
N THR A 249 27.59 25.11 16.41
CA THR A 249 28.78 25.84 16.86
C THR A 249 30.03 25.37 16.14
#